data_29cd3893432eb5d3fdc3aef8bd54162f
#
_entry.id   29cd3893432eb5d3fdc3aef8bd54162f
#
_cell.length_a   1.000
_cell.length_b   1.000
_cell.length_c   1.000
_cell.angle_alpha   90.00
_cell.angle_beta   90.00
_cell.angle_gamma   90.00
#
_symmetry.space_group_name_H-M   'P 1'
#
loop_
_entity.id
_entity.type
_entity.pdbx_description
1 polymer ?
#
loop_
_entity_poly.entity_id
_entity_poly.type
_entity_poly.pdbx_seq_one_letter_code
_entity_poly.pdbx_strand_id
1 'polypeptide(L)'
;MIIKPYTKPNYETMLITNTVNDLDYEIFIAKPFDEPAKDGYGVIYVLDGNGLFETAAEITRLLTRKPKGYHSAIVVGIGYPGGEAFDTERRMYDLTMPAELENLPQRPNGEPWPNLGGADELISFFENELMPTIEQQYVIDKHKQALFGHSLGGLFVLHTLYTHSSLFSHYIASSASIWWNHQAILNEYEAFKCQLLKNDLSNALKTLMIVGGDELEYMVKDSLDLCTSMMSLHGPNFEVSWALLEHEEHVSVISGSISRAVKFLLTT
;
A
#
# COMPACT_ATOMS: atom_id res chain seq x y z
N MET A 1 21.51 30.50 22.18
CA MET A 1 20.89 29.27 21.60
C MET A 1 19.98 29.72 20.47
N ILE A 2 20.13 29.18 19.27
CA ILE A 2 19.25 29.46 18.12
C ILE A 2 18.47 28.19 17.82
N ILE A 3 17.15 28.25 17.95
CA ILE A 3 16.23 27.16 17.58
C ILE A 3 15.77 27.44 16.14
N LYS A 4 15.95 26.49 15.25
CA LYS A 4 15.45 26.55 13.87
C LYS A 4 14.45 25.42 13.64
N PRO A 5 13.37 25.64 12.87
CA PRO A 5 12.52 24.56 12.41
C PRO A 5 13.36 23.50 11.67
N TYR A 6 13.05 22.23 11.91
CA TYR A 6 13.64 21.15 11.12
C TYR A 6 12.82 20.98 9.83
N THR A 7 13.47 21.12 8.69
CA THR A 7 12.83 20.93 7.38
C THR A 7 13.64 19.95 6.56
N LYS A 8 12.95 19.13 5.78
CA LYS A 8 13.55 18.19 4.84
C LYS A 8 13.42 18.78 3.42
N PRO A 9 14.50 19.13 2.72
CA PRO A 9 14.45 19.97 1.52
C PRO A 9 13.77 19.31 0.30
N ASN A 10 13.66 17.98 0.26
CA ASN A 10 13.07 17.24 -0.86
C ASN A 10 11.68 16.68 -0.53
N TYR A 11 11.04 17.22 0.50
CA TYR A 11 9.69 16.83 0.90
C TYR A 11 8.73 17.93 0.53
N GLU A 12 7.64 17.53 -0.09
CA GLU A 12 6.56 18.41 -0.56
C GLU A 12 5.22 17.82 -0.09
N THR A 13 4.23 18.68 0.06
CA THR A 13 2.83 18.27 0.29
C THR A 13 1.92 18.97 -0.68
N MET A 14 0.85 18.32 -1.07
CA MET A 14 -0.23 18.91 -1.86
C MET A 14 -1.58 18.37 -1.40
N LEU A 15 -2.62 19.14 -1.59
CA LEU A 15 -3.99 18.70 -1.38
C LEU A 15 -4.61 18.37 -2.74
N ILE A 16 -5.19 17.18 -2.86
CA ILE A 16 -5.92 16.77 -4.06
C ILE A 16 -7.32 16.32 -3.65
N THR A 17 -8.33 16.88 -4.31
CA THR A 17 -9.71 16.48 -4.09
C THR A 17 -10.08 15.35 -5.05
N ASN A 18 -10.67 14.28 -4.55
CA ASN A 18 -11.25 13.22 -5.35
C ASN A 18 -12.55 13.73 -6.01
N THR A 19 -12.59 13.73 -7.33
CA THR A 19 -13.72 14.27 -8.10
C THR A 19 -14.98 13.38 -8.04
N VAL A 20 -14.86 12.14 -7.52
CA VAL A 20 -16.00 11.21 -7.40
C VAL A 20 -16.82 11.49 -6.14
N ASN A 21 -16.16 11.83 -5.03
CA ASN A 21 -16.82 11.93 -3.72
C ASN A 21 -16.54 13.25 -2.97
N ASP A 22 -15.85 14.21 -3.59
CA ASP A 22 -15.46 15.51 -3.03
C ASP A 22 -14.62 15.40 -1.72
N LEU A 23 -13.90 14.27 -1.53
CA LEU A 23 -13.04 14.08 -0.38
C LEU A 23 -11.61 14.53 -0.68
N ASP A 24 -11.04 15.29 0.24
CA ASP A 24 -9.67 15.76 0.16
C ASP A 24 -8.68 14.73 0.67
N TYR A 25 -7.55 14.59 -0.03
CA TYR A 25 -6.38 13.80 0.37
C TYR A 25 -5.16 14.71 0.49
N GLU A 26 -4.44 14.59 1.60
CA GLU A 26 -3.14 15.23 1.76
C GLU A 26 -2.06 14.28 1.21
N ILE A 27 -1.42 14.70 0.14
CA ILE A 27 -0.41 13.91 -0.56
C ILE A 27 0.97 14.38 -0.15
N PHE A 28 1.74 13.47 0.43
CA PHE A 28 3.12 13.69 0.84
C PHE A 28 4.06 13.14 -0.22
N ILE A 29 5.07 13.91 -0.64
CA ILE A 29 6.02 13.48 -1.66
C ILE A 29 7.44 13.63 -1.14
N ALA A 30 8.22 12.55 -1.18
CA ALA A 30 9.65 12.59 -0.97
C ALA A 30 10.35 12.21 -2.28
N LYS A 31 11.02 13.18 -2.89
CA LYS A 31 11.78 12.95 -4.12
C LYS A 31 13.26 12.69 -3.81
N PRO A 32 13.94 11.86 -4.62
CA PRO A 32 15.38 11.63 -4.47
C PRO A 32 16.18 12.88 -4.78
N PHE A 33 17.43 12.91 -4.29
CA PHE A 33 18.42 13.93 -4.69
C PHE A 33 19.08 13.63 -6.03
N ASP A 34 19.09 12.35 -6.42
CA ASP A 34 19.70 11.89 -7.66
C ASP A 34 18.68 11.95 -8.81
N GLU A 35 19.20 12.16 -10.02
CA GLU A 35 18.41 12.08 -11.24
C GLU A 35 17.84 10.67 -11.45
N PRO A 36 16.72 10.52 -12.18
CA PRO A 36 16.13 9.22 -12.45
C PRO A 36 17.06 8.32 -13.26
N ALA A 37 16.83 7.01 -13.19
CA ALA A 37 17.37 6.06 -14.14
C ALA A 37 16.83 6.36 -15.57
N LYS A 38 17.36 5.67 -16.58
CA LYS A 38 16.96 5.89 -17.98
C LYS A 38 15.44 5.75 -18.19
N ASP A 39 14.81 4.82 -17.47
CA ASP A 39 13.38 4.52 -17.61
C ASP A 39 12.51 5.33 -16.65
N GLY A 40 13.11 6.15 -15.78
CA GLY A 40 12.42 6.98 -14.80
C GLY A 40 12.70 6.57 -13.35
N TYR A 41 11.97 7.21 -12.43
CA TYR A 41 11.95 6.83 -11.01
C TYR A 41 10.98 5.67 -10.77
N GLY A 42 11.36 4.72 -9.93
CA GLY A 42 10.36 3.89 -9.27
C GLY A 42 9.50 4.73 -8.32
N VAL A 43 8.27 4.32 -8.05
CA VAL A 43 7.39 4.98 -7.10
C VAL A 43 6.83 3.97 -6.11
N ILE A 44 6.82 4.33 -4.82
CA ILE A 44 6.06 3.60 -3.81
C ILE A 44 4.96 4.52 -3.26
N TYR A 45 3.71 4.12 -3.47
CA TYR A 45 2.53 4.74 -2.90
C TYR A 45 2.24 4.07 -1.55
N VAL A 46 2.14 4.88 -0.50
CA VAL A 46 2.02 4.44 0.89
C VAL A 46 0.71 4.93 1.46
N LEU A 47 -0.19 4.02 1.74
CA LEU A 47 -1.45 4.32 2.42
C LEU A 47 -1.19 4.73 3.87
N ASP A 48 -2.17 5.38 4.52
CA ASP A 48 -2.01 5.96 5.86
C ASP A 48 -0.78 6.90 5.93
N GLY A 49 -0.65 7.77 4.91
CA GLY A 49 0.53 8.61 4.69
C GLY A 49 0.92 9.47 5.86
N ASN A 50 -0.04 10.01 6.63
CA ASN A 50 0.22 10.81 7.83
C ASN A 50 1.11 10.07 8.84
N GLY A 51 0.89 8.76 9.03
CA GLY A 51 1.66 7.92 9.96
C GLY A 51 2.87 7.25 9.36
N LEU A 52 2.84 6.89 8.06
CA LEU A 52 3.80 5.95 7.49
C LEU A 52 4.78 6.57 6.48
N PHE A 53 4.42 7.73 5.90
CA PHE A 53 5.20 8.37 4.84
C PHE A 53 6.64 8.67 5.25
N GLU A 54 6.86 9.29 6.41
CA GLU A 54 8.22 9.68 6.84
C GLU A 54 9.14 8.46 7.02
N THR A 55 8.60 7.36 7.55
CA THR A 55 9.34 6.10 7.69
C THR A 55 9.73 5.54 6.33
N ALA A 56 8.79 5.52 5.38
CA ALA A 56 9.05 5.03 4.03
C ALA A 56 10.06 5.91 3.28
N ALA A 57 9.92 7.22 3.39
CA ALA A 57 10.82 8.19 2.77
C ALA A 57 12.26 8.08 3.29
N GLU A 58 12.42 7.93 4.60
CA GLU A 58 13.75 7.82 5.21
C GLU A 58 14.42 6.48 4.86
N ILE A 59 13.68 5.38 4.88
CA ILE A 59 14.18 4.07 4.45
C ILE A 59 14.59 4.12 2.98
N THR A 60 13.76 4.71 2.10
CA THR A 60 14.07 4.87 0.68
C THR A 60 15.35 5.67 0.49
N ARG A 61 15.49 6.81 1.17
CA ARG A 61 16.68 7.65 1.13
C ARG A 61 17.94 6.88 1.54
N LEU A 62 17.85 6.04 2.58
CA LEU A 62 19.00 5.23 3.04
C LEU A 62 19.37 4.12 2.06
N LEU A 63 18.40 3.45 1.45
CA LEU A 63 18.62 2.34 0.52
C LEU A 63 19.12 2.81 -0.85
N THR A 64 18.74 4.01 -1.29
CA THR A 64 19.13 4.56 -2.59
C THR A 64 20.41 5.41 -2.54
N ARG A 65 21.02 5.60 -1.37
CA ARG A 65 22.23 6.41 -1.20
C ARG A 65 23.41 5.85 -1.97
N LYS A 66 24.16 6.72 -2.64
CA LYS A 66 25.41 6.34 -3.32
C LYS A 66 26.59 6.19 -2.33
N PRO A 67 27.62 5.38 -2.67
CA PRO A 67 27.80 4.65 -3.95
C PRO A 67 27.13 3.26 -3.99
N LYS A 68 26.48 2.79 -2.93
CA LYS A 68 26.01 1.41 -2.79
C LYS A 68 24.48 1.25 -2.83
N GLY A 69 23.75 2.32 -3.11
CA GLY A 69 22.30 2.28 -3.11
C GLY A 69 21.72 1.65 -4.37
N TYR A 70 20.45 1.37 -4.29
CA TYR A 70 19.61 1.00 -5.42
C TYR A 70 19.30 2.22 -6.30
N HIS A 71 18.59 2.03 -7.41
CA HIS A 71 18.08 3.13 -8.22
C HIS A 71 17.10 3.99 -7.40
N SER A 72 17.07 5.27 -7.73
CA SER A 72 16.25 6.26 -7.02
C SER A 72 14.76 5.97 -7.19
N ALA A 73 14.00 6.16 -6.13
CA ALA A 73 12.55 6.04 -6.11
C ALA A 73 11.90 7.22 -5.38
N ILE A 74 10.72 7.59 -5.82
CA ILE A 74 9.85 8.58 -5.17
C ILE A 74 8.96 7.84 -4.18
N VAL A 75 8.74 8.46 -3.02
CA VAL A 75 7.72 8.00 -2.06
C VAL A 75 6.55 8.97 -2.11
N VAL A 76 5.35 8.43 -2.29
CA VAL A 76 4.09 9.17 -2.29
C VAL A 76 3.23 8.64 -1.15
N GLY A 77 3.02 9.44 -0.11
CA GLY A 77 2.12 9.11 1.00
C GLY A 77 0.72 9.63 0.72
N ILE A 78 -0.27 8.76 0.86
CA ILE A 78 -1.68 9.12 0.75
C ILE A 78 -2.23 9.27 2.16
N GLY A 79 -2.48 10.50 2.57
CA GLY A 79 -2.96 10.84 3.89
C GLY A 79 -4.25 11.65 3.86
N TYR A 80 -4.61 12.12 5.02
CA TYR A 80 -5.86 12.85 5.26
C TYR A 80 -5.57 14.22 5.87
N PRO A 81 -6.34 15.26 5.52
CA PRO A 81 -6.28 16.54 6.23
C PRO A 81 -6.53 16.35 7.73
N GLY A 82 -5.80 17.07 8.59
CA GLY A 82 -6.01 17.01 10.04
C GLY A 82 -4.77 16.58 10.85
N GLY A 83 -3.80 15.91 10.22
CA GLY A 83 -2.48 15.66 10.82
C GLY A 83 -2.41 14.51 11.82
N GLU A 84 -3.51 13.77 12.09
CA GLU A 84 -3.46 12.54 12.88
C GLU A 84 -2.75 11.44 12.13
N ALA A 85 -1.93 10.63 12.82
CA ALA A 85 -1.17 9.54 12.19
C ALA A 85 -2.08 8.53 11.47
N PHE A 86 -3.25 8.27 12.03
CA PHE A 86 -4.30 7.43 11.45
C PHE A 86 -5.66 8.09 11.66
N ASP A 87 -6.27 8.60 10.60
CA ASP A 87 -7.65 9.05 10.62
C ASP A 87 -8.58 7.83 10.60
N THR A 88 -9.11 7.47 11.76
CA THR A 88 -9.86 6.21 11.92
C THR A 88 -11.13 6.18 11.06
N GLU A 89 -11.85 7.30 10.94
CA GLU A 89 -13.11 7.35 10.17
C GLU A 89 -12.83 7.30 8.67
N ARG A 90 -11.91 8.14 8.18
CA ARG A 90 -11.57 8.21 6.76
C ARG A 90 -10.98 6.91 6.26
N ARG A 91 -10.01 6.34 6.98
CA ARG A 91 -9.39 5.09 6.56
C ARG A 91 -10.34 3.89 6.58
N MET A 92 -11.34 3.89 7.47
CA MET A 92 -12.38 2.85 7.45
C MET A 92 -13.28 2.96 6.22
N TYR A 93 -13.59 4.16 5.78
CA TYR A 93 -14.31 4.35 4.53
C TYR A 93 -13.45 3.96 3.33
N ASP A 94 -12.30 4.59 3.18
CA ASP A 94 -11.47 4.52 1.96
C ASP A 94 -10.78 3.16 1.74
N LEU A 95 -10.50 2.42 2.81
CA LEU A 95 -9.69 1.19 2.73
C LEU A 95 -10.52 -0.09 2.83
N THR A 96 -11.85 0.02 2.84
CA THR A 96 -12.73 -1.14 2.93
C THR A 96 -13.72 -1.21 1.77
N MET A 97 -14.09 -2.44 1.41
CA MET A 97 -15.20 -2.73 0.52
C MET A 97 -16.52 -2.64 1.31
N PRO A 98 -17.66 -2.44 0.62
CA PRO A 98 -18.98 -2.46 1.27
C PRO A 98 -19.16 -3.73 2.11
N ALA A 99 -19.71 -3.56 3.32
CA ALA A 99 -19.98 -4.66 4.22
C ALA A 99 -21.30 -4.42 4.97
N GLU A 100 -22.05 -5.50 5.20
CA GLU A 100 -23.18 -5.46 6.10
C GLU A 100 -22.67 -5.41 7.54
N LEU A 101 -23.19 -4.46 8.36
CA LEU A 101 -22.68 -4.25 9.72
C LEU A 101 -22.80 -5.48 10.62
N GLU A 102 -23.77 -6.35 10.36
CA GLU A 102 -23.96 -7.62 11.07
C GLU A 102 -22.87 -8.65 10.81
N ASN A 103 -22.11 -8.49 9.72
CA ASN A 103 -20.99 -9.34 9.35
C ASN A 103 -19.65 -8.87 9.98
N LEU A 104 -19.66 -7.74 10.68
CA LEU A 104 -18.47 -7.18 11.28
C LEU A 104 -18.43 -7.44 12.79
N PRO A 105 -17.24 -7.70 13.36
CA PRO A 105 -17.12 -7.83 14.81
C PRO A 105 -17.45 -6.51 15.51
N GLN A 106 -17.85 -6.57 16.77
CA GLN A 106 -17.99 -5.35 17.56
C GLN A 106 -16.63 -4.63 17.64
N ARG A 107 -16.65 -3.29 17.46
CA ARG A 107 -15.43 -2.49 17.59
C ARG A 107 -14.91 -2.55 19.03
N PRO A 108 -13.56 -2.60 19.23
CA PRO A 108 -12.96 -2.67 20.57
C PRO A 108 -13.38 -1.52 21.52
N ASN A 109 -13.67 -0.34 20.96
CA ASN A 109 -14.14 0.82 21.73
C ASN A 109 -15.66 0.81 21.99
N GLY A 110 -16.39 -0.19 21.47
CA GLY A 110 -17.85 -0.33 21.62
C GLY A 110 -18.69 0.66 20.81
N GLU A 111 -18.07 1.51 20.00
CA GLU A 111 -18.79 2.47 19.18
C GLU A 111 -19.31 1.83 17.87
N PRO A 112 -20.35 2.40 17.24
CA PRO A 112 -20.81 1.92 15.95
C PRO A 112 -19.72 2.06 14.88
N TRP A 113 -19.80 1.23 13.86
CA TRP A 113 -18.94 1.37 12.68
C TRP A 113 -19.26 2.70 11.96
N PRO A 114 -18.24 3.46 11.53
CA PRO A 114 -18.43 4.63 10.68
C PRO A 114 -18.86 4.24 9.26
N ASN A 115 -18.87 5.18 8.33
CA ASN A 115 -19.06 4.88 6.91
C ASN A 115 -17.98 3.93 6.41
N LEU A 116 -18.36 3.01 5.55
CA LEU A 116 -17.53 1.94 4.99
C LEU A 116 -17.75 1.86 3.48
N GLY A 117 -16.82 1.24 2.75
CA GLY A 117 -17.08 0.81 1.39
C GLY A 117 -16.67 1.77 0.28
N GLY A 118 -15.75 2.71 0.56
CA GLY A 118 -15.21 3.66 -0.42
C GLY A 118 -13.98 3.18 -1.20
N ALA A 119 -13.59 1.89 -1.11
CA ALA A 119 -12.36 1.39 -1.72
C ALA A 119 -12.30 1.62 -3.23
N ASP A 120 -13.39 1.38 -3.96
CA ASP A 120 -13.43 1.62 -5.42
C ASP A 120 -13.30 3.10 -5.78
N GLU A 121 -13.80 4.00 -4.92
CA GLU A 121 -13.64 5.44 -5.11
C GLU A 121 -12.19 5.89 -4.88
N LEU A 122 -11.50 5.29 -3.93
CA LEU A 122 -10.06 5.53 -3.73
C LEU A 122 -9.24 4.95 -4.89
N ILE A 123 -9.60 3.80 -5.44
CA ILE A 123 -8.96 3.26 -6.65
C ILE A 123 -9.15 4.24 -7.83
N SER A 124 -10.37 4.73 -8.02
CA SER A 124 -10.66 5.75 -9.05
C SER A 124 -9.82 7.01 -8.87
N PHE A 125 -9.64 7.47 -7.63
CA PHE A 125 -8.76 8.60 -7.32
C PHE A 125 -7.30 8.33 -7.69
N PHE A 126 -6.77 7.13 -7.41
CA PHE A 126 -5.43 6.75 -7.87
C PHE A 126 -5.30 6.85 -9.39
N GLU A 127 -6.27 6.30 -10.11
CA GLU A 127 -6.21 6.18 -11.57
C GLU A 127 -6.40 7.52 -12.27
N ASN A 128 -7.34 8.35 -11.80
CA ASN A 128 -7.78 9.53 -12.53
C ASN A 128 -7.16 10.84 -12.04
N GLU A 129 -6.73 10.94 -10.78
CA GLU A 129 -6.19 12.18 -10.21
C GLU A 129 -4.73 12.03 -9.76
N LEU A 130 -4.45 11.08 -8.84
CA LEU A 130 -3.16 11.03 -8.16
C LEU A 130 -2.02 10.60 -9.11
N MET A 131 -2.13 9.43 -9.74
CA MET A 131 -1.06 8.92 -10.61
C MET A 131 -0.78 9.85 -11.80
N PRO A 132 -1.80 10.37 -12.51
CA PRO A 132 -1.57 11.39 -13.54
C PRO A 132 -0.87 12.64 -13.03
N THR A 133 -1.20 13.10 -11.83
CA THR A 133 -0.56 14.27 -11.21
C THR A 133 0.92 14.04 -10.95
N ILE A 134 1.28 12.86 -10.43
CA ILE A 134 2.68 12.47 -10.19
C ILE A 134 3.44 12.31 -11.52
N GLU A 135 2.83 11.67 -12.53
CA GLU A 135 3.44 11.45 -13.85
C GLU A 135 3.64 12.75 -14.63
N GLN A 136 2.85 13.81 -14.39
CA GLN A 136 3.05 15.12 -14.98
C GLN A 136 4.27 15.86 -14.39
N GLN A 137 4.61 15.57 -13.12
CA GLN A 137 5.70 16.25 -12.43
C GLN A 137 7.05 15.52 -12.53
N TYR A 138 7.00 14.19 -12.69
CA TYR A 138 8.18 13.34 -12.64
C TYR A 138 8.20 12.31 -13.78
N VAL A 139 9.41 11.98 -14.24
CA VAL A 139 9.60 10.86 -15.18
C VAL A 139 9.55 9.55 -14.40
N ILE A 140 8.48 8.79 -14.57
CA ILE A 140 8.18 7.58 -13.80
C ILE A 140 8.41 6.31 -14.64
N ASP A 141 9.08 5.33 -14.07
CA ASP A 141 9.14 3.97 -14.58
C ASP A 141 7.82 3.24 -14.29
N LYS A 142 6.98 3.09 -15.32
CA LYS A 142 5.67 2.45 -15.20
C LYS A 142 5.71 0.97 -14.82
N HIS A 143 6.87 0.34 -14.95
CA HIS A 143 7.10 -1.04 -14.51
C HIS A 143 7.58 -1.15 -13.07
N LYS A 144 7.77 -0.01 -12.39
CA LYS A 144 8.22 0.08 -11.00
C LYS A 144 7.34 0.99 -10.17
N GLN A 145 6.05 0.72 -10.17
CA GLN A 145 5.08 1.41 -9.31
C GLN A 145 4.52 0.41 -8.28
N ALA A 146 4.69 0.72 -7.00
CA ALA A 146 4.29 -0.13 -5.89
C ALA A 146 3.19 0.51 -5.06
N LEU A 147 2.22 -0.29 -4.61
CA LEU A 147 1.25 0.07 -3.58
C LEU A 147 1.57 -0.68 -2.29
N PHE A 148 1.76 0.07 -1.20
CA PHE A 148 1.97 -0.47 0.15
C PHE A 148 0.83 -0.08 1.07
N GLY A 149 0.32 -1.04 1.84
CA GLY A 149 -0.66 -0.80 2.89
C GLY A 149 -0.52 -1.79 4.04
N HIS A 150 -0.90 -1.34 5.25
CA HIS A 150 -0.90 -2.12 6.48
C HIS A 150 -2.32 -2.28 7.04
N SER A 151 -2.65 -3.44 7.59
CA SER A 151 -3.95 -3.72 8.20
C SER A 151 -5.12 -3.56 7.19
N LEU A 152 -6.04 -2.62 7.39
CA LEU A 152 -7.04 -2.26 6.39
C LEU A 152 -6.40 -1.75 5.09
N GLY A 153 -5.26 -1.04 5.17
CA GLY A 153 -4.48 -0.70 3.99
C GLY A 153 -3.95 -1.94 3.25
N GLY A 154 -3.57 -2.99 3.98
CA GLY A 154 -3.20 -4.28 3.38
C GLY A 154 -4.38 -4.98 2.70
N LEU A 155 -5.57 -4.88 3.28
CA LEU A 155 -6.82 -5.35 2.67
C LEU A 155 -7.09 -4.60 1.35
N PHE A 156 -6.97 -3.27 1.35
CA PHE A 156 -7.12 -2.44 0.15
C PHE A 156 -6.11 -2.81 -0.94
N VAL A 157 -4.85 -3.09 -0.57
CA VAL A 157 -3.83 -3.58 -1.52
C VAL A 157 -4.28 -4.87 -2.20
N LEU A 158 -4.81 -5.84 -1.44
CA LEU A 158 -5.32 -7.10 -1.99
C LEU A 158 -6.54 -6.86 -2.89
N HIS A 159 -7.49 -6.03 -2.45
CA HIS A 159 -8.65 -5.64 -3.25
C HIS A 159 -8.23 -5.01 -4.59
N THR A 160 -7.29 -4.04 -4.56
CA THR A 160 -6.76 -3.41 -5.78
C THR A 160 -6.06 -4.43 -6.69
N LEU A 161 -5.26 -5.35 -6.12
CA LEU A 161 -4.62 -6.42 -6.89
C LEU A 161 -5.65 -7.29 -7.62
N TYR A 162 -6.74 -7.65 -6.95
CA TYR A 162 -7.69 -8.61 -7.50
C TYR A 162 -8.67 -7.98 -8.50
N THR A 163 -8.98 -6.70 -8.35
CA THR A 163 -9.98 -6.00 -9.16
C THR A 163 -9.36 -5.09 -10.23
N HIS A 164 -8.21 -4.48 -9.95
CA HIS A 164 -7.51 -3.48 -10.79
C HIS A 164 -6.01 -3.80 -10.93
N SER A 165 -5.69 -5.04 -11.29
CA SER A 165 -4.33 -5.57 -11.33
C SER A 165 -3.37 -4.81 -12.27
N SER A 166 -3.87 -4.06 -13.23
CA SER A 166 -3.06 -3.26 -14.16
C SER A 166 -2.54 -1.95 -13.57
N LEU A 167 -3.06 -1.51 -12.42
CA LEU A 167 -2.78 -0.18 -11.86
C LEU A 167 -1.35 -0.06 -11.31
N PHE A 168 -0.86 -1.12 -10.67
CA PHE A 168 0.51 -1.18 -10.15
C PHE A 168 1.25 -2.41 -10.65
N SER A 169 2.56 -2.36 -10.62
CA SER A 169 3.41 -3.53 -10.91
C SER A 169 3.76 -4.34 -9.65
N HIS A 170 3.72 -3.68 -8.47
CA HIS A 170 4.08 -4.28 -7.19
C HIS A 170 2.99 -4.00 -6.15
N TYR A 171 2.53 -5.05 -5.49
CA TYR A 171 1.50 -5.01 -4.45
C TYR A 171 2.06 -5.54 -3.14
N ILE A 172 2.11 -4.71 -2.10
CA ILE A 172 2.72 -5.09 -0.82
C ILE A 172 1.68 -4.94 0.29
N ALA A 173 1.15 -6.07 0.75
CA ALA A 173 0.14 -6.16 1.80
C ALA A 173 0.80 -6.59 3.11
N SER A 174 0.83 -5.68 4.08
CA SER A 174 1.34 -5.94 5.43
C SER A 174 0.20 -6.17 6.39
N SER A 175 0.21 -7.31 7.09
CA SER A 175 -0.77 -7.68 8.12
C SER A 175 -2.21 -7.43 7.69
N ALA A 176 -2.52 -7.81 6.44
CA ALA A 176 -3.80 -7.50 5.80
C ALA A 176 -4.99 -8.00 6.63
N SER A 177 -6.03 -7.16 6.75
CA SER A 177 -7.26 -7.49 7.47
C SER A 177 -8.15 -8.46 6.65
N ILE A 178 -7.64 -9.66 6.34
CA ILE A 178 -8.32 -10.68 5.52
C ILE A 178 -9.65 -11.08 6.17
N TRP A 179 -9.74 -11.02 7.51
CA TRP A 179 -10.94 -11.34 8.30
C TRP A 179 -12.16 -10.44 7.98
N TRP A 180 -11.94 -9.28 7.32
CA TRP A 180 -12.99 -8.31 7.03
C TRP A 180 -14.18 -8.95 6.31
N ASN A 181 -15.41 -8.62 6.78
CA ASN A 181 -16.67 -9.09 6.19
C ASN A 181 -16.64 -10.61 5.91
N HIS A 182 -16.33 -11.42 6.94
CA HIS A 182 -16.23 -12.87 6.81
C HIS A 182 -15.28 -13.33 5.69
N GLN A 183 -14.13 -12.66 5.56
CA GLN A 183 -13.14 -12.96 4.52
C GLN A 183 -13.65 -12.79 3.08
N ALA A 184 -14.56 -11.81 2.86
CA ALA A 184 -15.14 -11.56 1.54
C ALA A 184 -14.11 -11.36 0.43
N ILE A 185 -12.90 -10.86 0.78
CA ILE A 185 -11.76 -10.69 -0.14
C ILE A 185 -11.37 -12.00 -0.87
N LEU A 186 -11.65 -13.16 -0.28
CA LEU A 186 -11.34 -14.45 -0.89
C LEU A 186 -12.22 -14.73 -2.13
N ASN A 187 -13.42 -14.14 -2.22
CA ASN A 187 -14.24 -14.25 -3.43
C ASN A 187 -13.62 -13.47 -4.60
N GLU A 188 -13.03 -12.31 -4.32
CA GLU A 188 -12.30 -11.52 -5.31
C GLU A 188 -11.03 -12.25 -5.75
N TYR A 189 -10.32 -12.87 -4.81
CA TYR A 189 -9.17 -13.72 -5.11
C TYR A 189 -9.54 -14.87 -6.07
N GLU A 190 -10.65 -15.58 -5.85
CA GLU A 190 -11.06 -16.67 -6.75
C GLU A 190 -11.39 -16.15 -8.18
N ALA A 191 -11.98 -14.96 -8.30
CA ALA A 191 -12.19 -14.31 -9.59
C ALA A 191 -10.86 -13.94 -10.28
N PHE A 192 -9.93 -13.35 -9.55
CA PHE A 192 -8.57 -13.01 -10.01
C PHE A 192 -7.79 -14.26 -10.44
N LYS A 193 -7.85 -15.33 -9.67
CA LYS A 193 -7.25 -16.63 -10.01
C LYS A 193 -7.75 -17.17 -11.36
N CYS A 194 -9.04 -17.01 -11.66
CA CYS A 194 -9.58 -17.39 -12.96
C CYS A 194 -8.98 -16.56 -14.11
N GLN A 195 -8.67 -15.27 -13.89
CA GLN A 195 -7.98 -14.41 -14.87
C GLN A 195 -6.53 -14.87 -15.08
N LEU A 196 -5.80 -15.13 -13.98
CA LEU A 196 -4.43 -15.67 -14.03
C LEU A 196 -4.32 -16.96 -14.84
N LEU A 197 -5.23 -17.90 -14.59
CA LEU A 197 -5.23 -19.20 -15.28
C LEU A 197 -5.54 -19.09 -16.78
N LYS A 198 -6.19 -18.01 -17.21
CA LYS A 198 -6.43 -17.70 -18.63
C LYS A 198 -5.29 -16.94 -19.30
N ASN A 199 -4.22 -16.60 -18.56
CA ASN A 199 -3.15 -15.68 -18.98
C ASN A 199 -3.67 -14.30 -19.43
N ASP A 200 -4.70 -13.79 -18.77
CA ASP A 200 -5.40 -12.54 -19.11
C ASP A 200 -4.84 -11.35 -18.30
N LEU A 201 -3.55 -11.36 -17.99
CA LEU A 201 -2.87 -10.25 -17.35
C LEU A 201 -2.21 -9.35 -18.39
N SER A 202 -2.44 -8.05 -18.27
CA SER A 202 -1.82 -7.03 -19.13
C SER A 202 -0.34 -6.80 -18.81
N ASN A 203 0.08 -7.03 -17.54
CA ASN A 203 1.42 -6.75 -17.04
C ASN A 203 1.93 -7.88 -16.14
N ALA A 204 3.26 -7.96 -15.98
CA ALA A 204 3.84 -8.78 -14.93
C ALA A 204 3.59 -8.15 -13.55
N LEU A 205 3.09 -8.96 -12.63
CA LEU A 205 2.70 -8.54 -11.28
C LEU A 205 3.63 -9.17 -10.24
N LYS A 206 4.02 -8.41 -9.25
CA LYS A 206 4.80 -8.87 -8.11
C LYS A 206 4.06 -8.56 -6.80
N THR A 207 3.90 -9.56 -5.98
CA THR A 207 3.18 -9.44 -4.71
C THR A 207 4.07 -9.85 -3.55
N LEU A 208 4.09 -9.05 -2.50
CA LEU A 208 4.73 -9.36 -1.23
C LEU A 208 3.69 -9.28 -0.12
N MET A 209 3.47 -10.39 0.57
CA MET A 209 2.67 -10.44 1.79
C MET A 209 3.59 -10.51 3.01
N ILE A 210 3.31 -9.71 4.02
CA ILE A 210 4.10 -9.63 5.24
C ILE A 210 3.15 -9.74 6.44
N VAL A 211 3.59 -10.42 7.51
CA VAL A 211 2.82 -10.52 8.75
C VAL A 211 3.79 -10.60 9.94
N GLY A 212 3.39 -10.06 11.09
CA GLY A 212 4.11 -10.21 12.36
C GLY A 212 3.88 -11.60 12.97
N GLY A 213 4.94 -12.17 13.56
CA GLY A 213 4.87 -13.52 14.14
C GLY A 213 4.06 -13.60 15.42
N ASP A 214 3.97 -12.50 16.17
CA ASP A 214 3.27 -12.41 17.45
C ASP A 214 1.89 -11.74 17.32
N GLU A 215 1.37 -11.63 16.07
CA GLU A 215 0.00 -11.18 15.81
C GLU A 215 -1.03 -12.26 16.22
N LEU A 216 -2.32 -11.91 16.16
CA LEU A 216 -3.40 -12.86 16.42
C LEU A 216 -3.29 -14.06 15.49
N GLU A 217 -3.42 -15.26 16.03
CA GLU A 217 -3.20 -16.53 15.32
C GLU A 217 -3.95 -16.60 13.99
N TYR A 218 -5.20 -16.13 13.95
CA TYR A 218 -5.99 -16.15 12.73
C TYR A 218 -5.42 -15.19 11.65
N MET A 219 -4.80 -14.07 12.02
CA MET A 219 -4.20 -13.13 11.06
C MET A 219 -2.95 -13.74 10.41
N VAL A 220 -2.11 -14.40 11.21
CA VAL A 220 -0.94 -15.12 10.71
C VAL A 220 -1.37 -16.26 9.80
N LYS A 221 -2.36 -17.05 10.24
CA LYS A 221 -2.89 -18.19 9.47
C LYS A 221 -3.54 -17.76 8.16
N ASP A 222 -4.42 -16.77 8.18
CA ASP A 222 -5.12 -16.28 6.98
C ASP A 222 -4.13 -15.73 5.95
N SER A 223 -3.10 -14.99 6.42
CA SER A 223 -2.02 -14.48 5.58
C SER A 223 -1.22 -15.62 4.93
N LEU A 224 -0.86 -16.64 5.70
CA LEU A 224 -0.11 -17.80 5.20
C LEU A 224 -0.92 -18.62 4.20
N ASP A 225 -2.18 -18.91 4.51
CA ASP A 225 -3.07 -19.73 3.68
C ASP A 225 -3.31 -19.04 2.33
N LEU A 226 -3.65 -17.74 2.34
CA LEU A 226 -3.85 -16.97 1.12
C LEU A 226 -2.57 -16.89 0.30
N CYS A 227 -1.44 -16.56 0.93
CA CYS A 227 -0.17 -16.47 0.23
C CYS A 227 0.26 -17.82 -0.37
N THR A 228 0.07 -18.92 0.34
CA THR A 228 0.36 -20.28 -0.16
C THR A 228 -0.50 -20.60 -1.38
N SER A 229 -1.79 -20.23 -1.36
CA SER A 229 -2.66 -20.38 -2.50
C SER A 229 -2.19 -19.55 -3.70
N MET A 230 -1.82 -18.28 -3.49
CA MET A 230 -1.27 -17.39 -4.52
C MET A 230 0.05 -17.92 -5.08
N MET A 231 0.95 -18.44 -4.24
CA MET A 231 2.23 -19.03 -4.66
C MET A 231 2.04 -20.25 -5.58
N SER A 232 0.94 -20.99 -5.44
CA SER A 232 0.63 -22.10 -6.36
C SER A 232 0.33 -21.64 -7.79
N LEU A 233 0.08 -20.35 -7.99
CA LEU A 233 -0.18 -19.72 -9.29
C LEU A 233 1.04 -18.98 -9.83
N HIS A 234 2.19 -19.07 -9.15
CA HIS A 234 3.44 -18.41 -9.55
C HIS A 234 3.81 -18.80 -11.00
N GLY A 235 4.17 -17.79 -11.79
CA GLY A 235 4.50 -17.95 -13.20
C GLY A 235 5.23 -16.72 -13.74
N PRO A 236 5.53 -16.67 -15.02
CA PRO A 236 6.33 -15.59 -15.62
C PRO A 236 5.68 -14.19 -15.46
N ASN A 237 4.36 -14.13 -15.31
CA ASN A 237 3.63 -12.89 -15.19
C ASN A 237 3.05 -12.65 -13.78
N PHE A 238 3.30 -13.53 -12.81
CA PHE A 238 2.82 -13.39 -11.46
C PHE A 238 3.81 -13.98 -10.46
N GLU A 239 4.47 -13.12 -9.71
CA GLU A 239 5.43 -13.49 -8.67
C GLU A 239 4.85 -13.18 -7.28
N VAL A 240 4.93 -14.13 -6.37
CA VAL A 240 4.44 -13.99 -5.00
C VAL A 240 5.55 -14.32 -4.02
N SER A 241 5.72 -13.46 -3.03
CA SER A 241 6.64 -13.64 -1.91
C SER A 241 5.92 -13.47 -0.58
N TRP A 242 6.39 -14.14 0.46
CA TRP A 242 5.86 -14.04 1.80
C TRP A 242 6.97 -13.84 2.83
N ALA A 243 6.70 -13.05 3.87
CA ALA A 243 7.63 -12.80 4.96
C ALA A 243 6.92 -12.79 6.31
N LEU A 244 7.34 -13.67 7.22
CA LEU A 244 7.01 -13.60 8.63
C LEU A 244 8.11 -12.78 9.33
N LEU A 245 7.70 -11.77 10.11
CA LEU A 245 8.60 -11.01 10.97
C LEU A 245 8.44 -11.56 12.40
N GLU A 246 9.35 -12.45 12.78
CA GLU A 246 9.35 -13.04 14.12
C GLU A 246 9.42 -11.94 15.20
N HIS A 247 8.70 -12.15 16.31
CA HIS A 247 8.66 -11.25 17.46
C HIS A 247 8.09 -9.86 17.18
N GLU A 248 7.35 -9.70 16.09
CA GLU A 248 6.64 -8.45 15.77
C GLU A 248 5.13 -8.65 15.96
N GLU A 249 4.52 -7.69 16.64
CA GLU A 249 3.08 -7.56 16.82
C GLU A 249 2.49 -6.69 15.69
N HIS A 250 1.15 -6.54 15.68
CA HIS A 250 0.42 -5.83 14.62
C HIS A 250 0.90 -4.40 14.34
N VAL A 251 1.40 -3.67 15.34
CA VAL A 251 1.90 -2.29 15.16
C VAL A 251 3.41 -2.27 14.95
N SER A 252 4.15 -3.07 15.71
CA SER A 252 5.63 -3.07 15.63
C SER A 252 6.14 -3.59 14.28
N VAL A 253 5.39 -4.46 13.62
CA VAL A 253 5.70 -5.02 12.29
C VAL A 253 5.82 -3.95 11.19
N ILE A 254 5.20 -2.79 11.36
CA ILE A 254 5.07 -1.74 10.31
C ILE A 254 6.44 -1.31 9.78
N SER A 255 7.38 -0.95 10.66
CA SER A 255 8.69 -0.42 10.23
C SER A 255 9.50 -1.47 9.46
N GLY A 256 9.47 -2.72 9.92
CA GLY A 256 10.09 -3.86 9.23
C GLY A 256 9.44 -4.15 7.88
N SER A 257 8.12 -4.03 7.80
CA SER A 257 7.35 -4.21 6.56
C SER A 257 7.70 -3.13 5.53
N ILE A 258 7.74 -1.86 5.92
CA ILE A 258 8.11 -0.75 5.04
C ILE A 258 9.52 -0.96 4.48
N SER A 259 10.48 -1.38 5.33
CA SER A 259 11.85 -1.65 4.88
C SER A 259 11.90 -2.75 3.81
N ARG A 260 11.10 -3.81 3.97
CA ARG A 260 10.98 -4.90 2.98
C ARG A 260 10.26 -4.44 1.72
N ALA A 261 9.20 -3.64 1.86
CA ALA A 261 8.43 -3.10 0.74
C ALA A 261 9.32 -2.26 -0.19
N VAL A 262 10.05 -1.30 0.37
CA VAL A 262 10.98 -0.46 -0.39
C VAL A 262 12.06 -1.33 -1.07
N LYS A 263 12.66 -2.26 -0.32
CA LYS A 263 13.66 -3.16 -0.91
C LYS A 263 13.06 -4.01 -2.04
N PHE A 264 11.86 -4.54 -1.86
CA PHE A 264 11.16 -5.35 -2.87
C PHE A 264 10.97 -4.58 -4.19
N LEU A 265 10.46 -3.35 -4.14
CA LEU A 265 10.36 -2.48 -5.31
C LEU A 265 11.72 -2.23 -5.98
N LEU A 266 12.76 -1.97 -5.19
CA LEU A 266 14.07 -1.54 -5.71
C LEU A 266 14.92 -2.69 -6.27
N THR A 267 14.62 -3.94 -5.91
CA THR A 267 15.42 -5.13 -6.30
C THR A 267 14.75 -6.00 -7.35
N THR A 268 13.48 -5.83 -7.58
CA THR A 268 12.68 -6.61 -8.54
C THR A 268 12.20 -5.73 -9.68
#